data_404f0fb3c841750817df0222ae735c15
#
_entry.id   404f0fb3c841750817df0222ae735c15
#
_cell.length_a   1.000
_cell.length_b   1.000
_cell.length_c   1.000
_cell.angle_alpha   90.00
_cell.angle_beta   90.00
_cell.angle_gamma   90.00
#
_symmetry.space_group_name_H-M   'P 1'
#
loop_
_entity.id
_entity.type
_entity.pdbx_description
1 polymer ?
#
loop_
_entity_poly.entity_id
_entity_poly.type
_entity_poly.pdbx_seq_one_letter_code
_entity_poly.pdbx_strand_id
1 'polypeptide(L)'
;MNIKRRGLARLMSLICASAMLLVPASSALAQHNAEAAAAAESSTSTVSNLATMATVTASGREVSSGFGPELAADNQDLPDNPTDKSVHNASGASRWSADRGSGPWWLAYEFPGEATISSVNIAWGNTYATNYSIQTSDDGSNWTDVKTGLKATAQAQWVKTTFDTPIKTRHIRMIATTKSQSWSLSVWEMRTMGTISQSPPTR
;
A
#
# COMPACT_ATOMS: atom_id res chain seq x y z
N MET A 1 -44.55 51.47 -49.41
CA MET A 1 -43.77 52.30 -50.35
C MET A 1 -42.43 51.59 -50.59
N ASN A 2 -42.43 50.75 -51.60
CA ASN A 2 -41.54 50.69 -52.74
C ASN A 2 -40.06 51.09 -52.42
N ILE A 3 -39.09 50.28 -52.69
CA ILE A 3 -38.55 50.02 -54.03
C ILE A 3 -37.60 48.78 -54.01
N LYS A 4 -37.80 47.94 -54.99
CA LYS A 4 -36.89 46.90 -55.52
C LYS A 4 -35.55 47.50 -55.96
N ARG A 5 -34.45 46.74 -55.86
CA ARG A 5 -33.50 46.58 -56.98
C ARG A 5 -32.70 45.30 -56.93
N ARG A 6 -32.73 44.66 -58.05
CA ARG A 6 -32.04 43.48 -58.56
C ARG A 6 -30.53 43.80 -58.80
N GLY A 7 -29.69 42.79 -58.80
CA GLY A 7 -28.42 42.85 -59.53
C GLY A 7 -27.39 41.81 -59.16
N LEU A 8 -27.37 40.87 -59.98
CA LEU A 8 -26.25 40.27 -60.74
C LEU A 8 -25.35 39.24 -60.08
N ALA A 9 -25.54 38.06 -60.61
CA ALA A 9 -24.64 36.91 -60.49
C ALA A 9 -23.27 37.22 -61.07
N ARG A 10 -22.18 36.79 -60.39
CA ARG A 10 -20.90 36.48 -61.00
C ARG A 10 -20.46 35.10 -60.56
N LEU A 11 -20.45 34.20 -61.50
CA LEU A 11 -19.76 32.93 -61.48
C LEU A 11 -18.28 33.19 -61.39
N MET A 12 -17.60 32.68 -60.38
CA MET A 12 -16.13 32.54 -60.37
C MET A 12 -15.79 31.09 -60.05
N SER A 13 -15.31 30.43 -61.06
CA SER A 13 -14.69 29.08 -61.05
C SER A 13 -13.53 29.06 -60.09
N LEU A 14 -13.58 28.25 -59.03
CA LEU A 14 -12.44 27.99 -58.16
C LEU A 14 -11.82 26.67 -58.55
N ILE A 15 -10.62 26.77 -59.08
CA ILE A 15 -9.76 25.61 -59.37
C ILE A 15 -9.31 25.05 -58.04
N CYS A 16 -9.70 23.82 -57.75
CA CYS A 16 -9.25 23.06 -56.58
C CYS A 16 -7.85 22.51 -56.84
N ALA A 17 -6.82 23.20 -56.39
CA ALA A 17 -5.45 22.66 -56.33
C ALA A 17 -5.34 21.79 -55.10
N SER A 18 -5.43 20.46 -55.26
CA SER A 18 -5.11 19.49 -54.22
C SER A 18 -3.61 19.46 -53.96
N ALA A 19 -3.15 20.20 -52.96
CA ALA A 19 -1.80 20.03 -52.41
C ALA A 19 -1.77 18.78 -51.53
N MET A 20 -1.28 17.65 -52.07
CA MET A 20 -0.90 16.50 -51.24
C MET A 20 0.32 16.91 -50.39
N LEU A 21 0.09 17.17 -49.11
CA LEU A 21 1.17 17.25 -48.14
C LEU A 21 1.69 15.81 -47.90
N LEU A 22 2.83 15.49 -48.45
CA LEU A 22 3.62 14.32 -48.03
C LEU A 22 4.14 14.64 -46.61
N VAL A 23 3.53 14.08 -45.61
CA VAL A 23 4.08 14.05 -44.23
C VAL A 23 5.20 13.01 -44.23
N PRO A 24 6.46 13.35 -43.93
CA PRO A 24 7.53 12.38 -43.92
C PRO A 24 7.26 11.32 -42.84
N ALA A 25 7.40 10.04 -43.18
CA ALA A 25 7.12 8.90 -42.32
C ALA A 25 7.93 8.90 -41.01
N SER A 26 9.01 9.69 -40.92
CA SER A 26 9.82 9.88 -39.72
C SER A 26 9.11 10.67 -38.60
N SER A 27 8.15 11.55 -38.92
CA SER A 27 7.41 12.31 -37.91
C SER A 27 6.32 11.47 -37.26
N ALA A 28 5.73 10.50 -37.94
CA ALA A 28 4.73 9.60 -37.39
C ALA A 28 5.35 8.62 -36.35
N LEU A 29 6.57 8.15 -36.61
CA LEU A 29 7.28 7.24 -35.69
C LEU A 29 7.73 7.95 -34.43
N ALA A 30 8.15 9.21 -34.53
CA ALA A 30 8.53 10.03 -33.37
C ALA A 30 7.33 10.38 -32.49
N GLN A 31 6.16 10.63 -33.06
CA GLN A 31 4.93 10.86 -32.30
C GLN A 31 4.43 9.60 -31.58
N HIS A 32 4.48 8.43 -32.23
CA HIS A 32 4.11 7.16 -31.60
C HIS A 32 5.03 6.79 -30.43
N ASN A 33 6.33 7.04 -30.56
CA ASN A 33 7.27 6.79 -29.46
C ASN A 33 7.12 7.79 -28.32
N ALA A 34 6.77 9.05 -28.59
CA ALA A 34 6.49 10.06 -27.57
C ALA A 34 5.18 9.77 -26.82
N GLU A 35 4.15 9.29 -27.51
CA GLU A 35 2.86 8.93 -26.92
C GLU A 35 2.96 7.64 -26.08
N ALA A 36 3.75 6.65 -26.52
CA ALA A 36 4.05 5.45 -25.75
C ALA A 36 4.90 5.76 -24.49
N ALA A 37 5.85 6.70 -24.59
CA ALA A 37 6.64 7.15 -23.43
C ALA A 37 5.79 7.96 -22.43
N ALA A 38 4.89 8.83 -22.91
CA ALA A 38 3.96 9.59 -22.05
C ALA A 38 2.91 8.69 -21.37
N ALA A 39 2.50 7.60 -22.02
CA ALA A 39 1.58 6.62 -21.43
C ALA A 39 2.25 5.76 -20.34
N ALA A 40 3.57 5.60 -20.38
CA ALA A 40 4.33 4.88 -19.36
C ALA A 40 4.57 5.69 -18.06
N GLU A 41 4.47 7.02 -18.10
CA GLU A 41 4.77 7.90 -16.96
C GLU A 41 3.55 8.29 -16.11
N SER A 42 2.33 7.88 -16.46
CA SER A 42 1.10 8.30 -15.77
C SER A 42 0.42 7.21 -14.92
N SER A 43 1.14 6.23 -14.41
CA SER A 43 0.62 5.42 -13.31
C SER A 43 0.94 6.13 -11.98
N THR A 44 0.11 7.06 -11.57
CA THR A 44 0.09 7.56 -10.18
C THR A 44 -0.22 6.38 -9.27
N SER A 45 0.83 5.74 -8.76
CA SER A 45 0.71 4.64 -7.80
C SER A 45 0.13 5.21 -6.51
N THR A 46 -1.14 4.93 -6.25
CA THR A 46 -1.83 5.40 -5.05
C THR A 46 -1.31 4.63 -3.84
N VAL A 47 -0.88 5.36 -2.80
CA VAL A 47 -0.50 4.76 -1.52
C VAL A 47 -1.72 4.08 -0.90
N SER A 48 -1.61 2.79 -0.61
CA SER A 48 -2.66 1.98 -0.02
C SER A 48 -2.14 1.10 1.12
N ASN A 49 -3.04 0.45 1.87
CA ASN A 49 -2.65 -0.57 2.83
C ASN A 49 -2.31 -1.86 2.08
N LEU A 50 -1.03 -2.21 2.06
CA LEU A 50 -0.52 -3.40 1.37
C LEU A 50 -0.68 -4.69 2.19
N ALA A 51 -1.01 -4.60 3.47
CA ALA A 51 -1.15 -5.76 4.36
C ALA A 51 -2.16 -6.79 3.84
N THR A 52 -3.27 -6.32 3.25
CA THR A 52 -4.36 -7.18 2.75
C THR A 52 -3.98 -8.08 1.57
N MET A 53 -2.85 -7.81 0.91
CA MET A 53 -2.35 -8.63 -0.20
C MET A 53 -1.09 -9.42 0.16
N ALA A 54 -0.64 -9.33 1.41
CA ALA A 54 0.56 -10.00 1.87
C ALA A 54 0.29 -11.44 2.32
N THR A 55 1.29 -12.31 2.14
CA THR A 55 1.37 -13.56 2.89
C THR A 55 1.83 -13.24 4.30
N VAL A 56 1.07 -13.67 5.31
CA VAL A 56 1.31 -13.31 6.71
C VAL A 56 1.86 -14.50 7.48
N THR A 57 2.94 -14.26 8.22
CA THR A 57 3.56 -15.24 9.12
C THR A 57 3.87 -14.60 10.47
N ALA A 58 4.06 -15.42 11.50
CA ALA A 58 4.36 -14.93 12.85
C ALA A 58 5.23 -15.92 13.64
N SER A 59 5.81 -15.45 14.74
CA SER A 59 6.59 -16.30 15.68
C SER A 59 5.79 -17.44 16.31
N GLY A 60 4.47 -17.28 16.36
CA GLY A 60 3.53 -18.25 16.91
C GLY A 60 2.16 -17.61 17.07
N ARG A 61 1.19 -18.40 17.55
CA ARG A 61 -0.16 -17.92 17.85
C ARG A 61 -0.71 -18.57 19.11
N GLU A 62 -1.62 -17.93 19.79
CA GLU A 62 -2.37 -18.50 20.90
C GLU A 62 -3.36 -19.55 20.37
N VAL A 63 -3.03 -20.83 20.56
CA VAL A 63 -3.70 -21.96 19.89
C VAL A 63 -5.17 -22.10 20.29
N SER A 64 -5.51 -21.76 21.55
CA SER A 64 -6.87 -21.96 22.10
C SER A 64 -7.91 -20.95 21.58
N SER A 65 -7.51 -19.90 20.88
CA SER A 65 -8.38 -18.76 20.59
C SER A 65 -8.61 -18.48 19.11
N GLY A 66 -7.90 -19.18 18.21
CA GLY A 66 -8.06 -18.95 16.77
C GLY A 66 -7.52 -17.61 16.26
N PHE A 67 -6.74 -16.88 17.07
CA PHE A 67 -6.20 -15.57 16.74
C PHE A 67 -4.93 -15.67 15.90
N GLY A 68 -5.10 -16.06 14.64
CA GLY A 68 -4.02 -16.22 13.68
C GLY A 68 -3.42 -14.90 13.19
N PRO A 69 -2.20 -14.94 12.61
CA PRO A 69 -1.51 -13.74 12.16
C PRO A 69 -2.22 -13.02 11.01
N GLU A 70 -2.97 -13.74 10.18
CA GLU A 70 -3.79 -13.21 9.09
C GLU A 70 -4.83 -12.19 9.56
N LEU A 71 -5.31 -12.32 10.80
CA LEU A 71 -6.31 -11.45 11.41
C LEU A 71 -5.77 -10.06 11.81
N ALA A 72 -4.46 -9.84 11.69
CA ALA A 72 -3.86 -8.52 11.85
C ALA A 72 -3.55 -7.83 10.51
N ALA A 73 -4.00 -8.42 9.41
CA ALA A 73 -3.79 -7.93 8.05
C ALA A 73 -5.09 -7.85 7.22
N ASP A 74 -6.22 -8.13 7.83
CA ASP A 74 -7.52 -8.28 7.13
C ASP A 74 -8.25 -6.95 6.91
N ASN A 75 -7.76 -5.87 7.49
CA ASN A 75 -8.32 -4.52 7.43
C ASN A 75 -9.81 -4.47 7.86
N GLN A 76 -10.23 -5.42 8.70
CA GLN A 76 -11.60 -5.50 9.18
C GLN A 76 -11.78 -4.69 10.46
N ASP A 77 -12.90 -3.97 10.52
CA ASP A 77 -13.53 -3.40 11.71
C ASP A 77 -12.70 -2.48 12.62
N LEU A 78 -11.59 -1.94 12.12
CA LEU A 78 -10.86 -0.92 12.86
C LEU A 78 -11.29 0.47 12.42
N PRO A 79 -12.05 1.21 13.24
CA PRO A 79 -12.20 2.64 13.04
C PRO A 79 -10.82 3.30 13.06
N ASP A 80 -10.68 4.44 12.43
CA ASP A 80 -9.43 5.23 12.43
C ASP A 80 -8.95 5.56 13.85
N ASN A 81 -9.81 5.41 14.84
CA ASN A 81 -9.51 5.51 16.25
C ASN A 81 -9.96 4.23 17.00
N PRO A 82 -9.05 3.27 17.29
CA PRO A 82 -9.40 2.00 17.94
C PRO A 82 -9.64 2.12 19.44
N THR A 83 -10.23 3.21 19.92
CA THR A 83 -10.51 3.41 21.35
C THR A 83 -11.68 2.58 21.86
N ASP A 84 -12.51 2.05 20.99
CA ASP A 84 -13.63 1.19 21.37
C ASP A 84 -13.16 -0.25 21.66
N LYS A 85 -12.80 -0.47 22.90
CA LYS A 85 -12.38 -1.79 23.40
C LYS A 85 -13.49 -2.85 23.32
N SER A 86 -14.74 -2.45 23.21
CA SER A 86 -15.88 -3.38 23.19
C SER A 86 -15.89 -4.20 21.88
N VAL A 87 -15.50 -3.58 20.78
CA VAL A 87 -15.44 -4.23 19.47
C VAL A 87 -14.27 -5.22 19.39
N HIS A 88 -13.10 -4.88 19.98
CA HIS A 88 -11.86 -5.66 19.83
C HIS A 88 -11.61 -6.68 20.93
N ASN A 89 -12.34 -6.61 22.03
CA ASN A 89 -12.29 -7.59 23.12
C ASN A 89 -13.44 -8.61 23.09
N ALA A 90 -14.39 -8.43 22.18
CA ALA A 90 -15.48 -9.39 22.01
C ALA A 90 -14.97 -10.73 21.48
N SER A 91 -15.70 -11.80 21.81
CA SER A 91 -15.47 -13.10 21.19
C SER A 91 -15.68 -12.95 19.67
N GLY A 92 -14.68 -13.33 18.87
CA GLY A 92 -14.71 -13.17 17.41
C GLY A 92 -14.06 -11.87 16.88
N ALA A 93 -13.50 -11.04 17.75
CA ALA A 93 -12.73 -9.87 17.30
C ALA A 93 -11.50 -10.28 16.52
N SER A 94 -11.26 -9.59 15.39
CA SER A 94 -10.11 -9.85 14.55
C SER A 94 -8.83 -9.35 15.21
N ARG A 95 -7.85 -10.23 15.42
CA ARG A 95 -6.51 -9.90 15.92
C ARG A 95 -5.56 -11.07 15.79
N TRP A 96 -4.29 -10.78 15.72
CA TRP A 96 -3.27 -11.74 16.07
C TRP A 96 -2.98 -11.69 17.57
N SER A 97 -2.90 -12.88 18.20
CA SER A 97 -2.32 -13.04 19.54
C SER A 97 -1.16 -14.01 19.46
N ALA A 98 0.03 -13.56 19.84
CA ALA A 98 1.21 -14.42 19.90
C ALA A 98 1.03 -15.53 20.93
N ASP A 99 1.87 -16.54 20.86
CA ASP A 99 1.97 -17.51 21.95
C ASP A 99 2.40 -16.83 23.28
N ARG A 100 2.24 -17.55 24.40
CA ARG A 100 2.61 -17.04 25.73
C ARG A 100 4.09 -17.18 26.04
N GLY A 101 4.90 -17.60 25.09
CA GLY A 101 6.33 -17.81 25.26
C GLY A 101 7.12 -16.56 25.65
N SER A 102 8.42 -16.72 25.78
CA SER A 102 9.33 -15.66 26.27
C SER A 102 9.78 -14.66 25.20
N GLY A 103 9.30 -14.78 23.96
CA GLY A 103 9.73 -13.92 22.85
C GLY A 103 11.10 -14.33 22.27
N PRO A 104 11.61 -13.62 21.28
CA PRO A 104 10.96 -12.48 20.64
C PRO A 104 9.68 -12.85 19.88
N TRP A 105 8.70 -11.96 19.89
CA TRP A 105 7.44 -12.12 19.16
C TRP A 105 7.49 -11.28 17.89
N TRP A 106 7.16 -11.86 16.73
CA TRP A 106 7.17 -11.13 15.48
C TRP A 106 5.96 -11.46 14.60
N LEU A 107 5.56 -10.48 13.81
CA LEU A 107 4.54 -10.56 12.77
C LEU A 107 5.16 -10.05 11.48
N ALA A 108 5.16 -10.86 10.43
CA ALA A 108 5.85 -10.60 9.18
C ALA A 108 4.93 -10.72 7.97
N TYR A 109 5.16 -9.86 7.00
CA TYR A 109 4.47 -9.80 5.72
C TYR A 109 5.45 -10.04 4.57
N GLU A 110 5.07 -10.91 3.65
CA GLU A 110 5.69 -11.06 2.34
C GLU A 110 4.73 -10.51 1.29
N PHE A 111 5.17 -9.52 0.51
CA PHE A 111 4.40 -8.92 -0.57
C PHE A 111 4.57 -9.72 -1.87
N PRO A 112 3.57 -9.71 -2.79
CA PRO A 112 3.65 -10.42 -4.07
C PRO A 112 4.72 -9.86 -5.02
N GLY A 113 5.27 -8.67 -4.73
CA GLY A 113 6.33 -8.00 -5.46
C GLY A 113 7.09 -7.02 -4.57
N GLU A 114 8.07 -6.29 -5.13
CA GLU A 114 8.77 -5.23 -4.41
C GLU A 114 7.79 -4.11 -4.06
N ALA A 115 7.67 -3.83 -2.77
CA ALA A 115 6.86 -2.75 -2.22
C ALA A 115 7.72 -1.54 -1.89
N THR A 116 7.17 -0.33 -2.08
CA THR A 116 7.75 0.93 -1.60
C THR A 116 6.90 1.42 -0.44
N ILE A 117 7.41 1.29 0.78
CA ILE A 117 6.66 1.50 2.03
C ILE A 117 7.00 2.85 2.63
N SER A 118 5.99 3.67 2.91
CA SER A 118 6.11 4.98 3.52
C SER A 118 5.89 4.98 5.03
N SER A 119 5.04 4.06 5.54
CA SER A 119 4.81 3.92 6.98
C SER A 119 4.24 2.55 7.36
N VAL A 120 4.45 2.20 8.63
CA VAL A 120 3.80 1.06 9.30
C VAL A 120 2.97 1.60 10.45
N ASN A 121 1.69 1.23 10.51
CA ASN A 121 0.76 1.65 11.55
C ASN A 121 0.26 0.40 12.27
N ILE A 122 0.50 0.32 13.58
CA ILE A 122 0.12 -0.83 14.39
C ILE A 122 -0.95 -0.44 15.39
N ALA A 123 -2.09 -1.11 15.31
CA ALA A 123 -3.13 -1.06 16.34
C ALA A 123 -2.83 -2.14 17.38
N TRP A 124 -2.39 -1.73 18.53
CA TRP A 124 -2.05 -2.63 19.62
C TRP A 124 -3.30 -3.08 20.38
N GLY A 125 -3.31 -4.36 20.74
CA GLY A 125 -4.35 -4.92 21.60
C GLY A 125 -4.13 -4.61 23.08
N ASN A 126 -4.69 -5.47 23.94
CA ASN A 126 -4.60 -5.28 25.40
C ASN A 126 -3.19 -5.46 25.95
N THR A 127 -2.45 -6.43 25.42
CA THR A 127 -1.03 -6.62 25.72
C THR A 127 -0.25 -6.10 24.51
N TYR A 128 0.44 -5.01 24.69
CA TYR A 128 1.18 -4.30 23.65
C TYR A 128 2.70 -4.42 23.85
N ALA A 129 3.46 -4.15 22.80
CA ALA A 129 4.93 -4.12 22.89
C ALA A 129 5.42 -2.82 23.53
N THR A 130 6.24 -2.96 24.56
CA THR A 130 6.93 -1.84 25.22
C THR A 130 8.32 -1.58 24.67
N ASN A 131 8.83 -2.51 23.86
CA ASN A 131 10.00 -2.33 23.00
C ASN A 131 9.87 -3.22 21.78
N TYR A 132 9.98 -2.62 20.59
CA TYR A 132 9.94 -3.33 19.31
C TYR A 132 10.74 -2.60 18.24
N SER A 133 11.01 -3.30 17.15
CA SER A 133 11.65 -2.79 15.93
C SER A 133 10.78 -3.11 14.72
N ILE A 134 10.97 -2.32 13.65
CA ILE A 134 10.55 -2.68 12.29
C ILE A 134 11.80 -3.11 11.54
N GLN A 135 11.70 -4.26 10.87
CA GLN A 135 12.77 -4.85 10.09
C GLN A 135 12.30 -5.15 8.68
N THR A 136 13.23 -5.15 7.73
CA THR A 136 13.00 -5.55 6.34
C THR A 136 13.94 -6.69 5.95
N SER A 137 13.58 -7.41 4.90
CA SER A 137 14.39 -8.49 4.34
C SER A 137 14.13 -8.63 2.84
N ASP A 138 15.13 -9.04 2.09
CA ASP A 138 15.01 -9.38 0.67
C ASP A 138 14.62 -10.85 0.47
N ASP A 139 14.99 -11.73 1.41
CA ASP A 139 14.86 -13.18 1.30
C ASP A 139 13.93 -13.83 2.37
N GLY A 140 13.36 -13.00 3.27
CA GLY A 140 12.52 -13.47 4.38
C GLY A 140 13.27 -14.17 5.52
N SER A 141 14.60 -14.27 5.43
CA SER A 141 15.46 -14.98 6.39
C SER A 141 16.45 -14.06 7.07
N ASN A 142 17.10 -13.20 6.30
CA ASN A 142 18.07 -12.22 6.78
C ASN A 142 17.40 -10.88 6.99
N TRP A 143 17.30 -10.41 8.23
CA TRP A 143 16.53 -9.24 8.61
C TRP A 143 17.42 -8.08 9.02
N THR A 144 17.09 -6.87 8.55
CA THR A 144 17.79 -5.62 8.86
C THR A 144 16.85 -4.65 9.57
N ASP A 145 17.29 -4.06 10.67
CA ASP A 145 16.55 -3.03 11.38
C ASP A 145 16.43 -1.75 10.54
N VAL A 146 15.22 -1.25 10.37
CA VAL A 146 14.94 0.04 9.71
C VAL A 146 14.40 1.08 10.69
N LYS A 147 13.80 0.67 11.79
CA LYS A 147 13.46 1.51 12.95
C LYS A 147 13.55 0.67 14.21
N THR A 148 14.20 1.21 15.24
CA THR A 148 14.42 0.54 16.53
C THR A 148 13.92 1.40 17.69
N GLY A 149 13.82 0.81 18.88
CA GLY A 149 13.44 1.53 20.09
C GLY A 149 11.99 2.05 20.07
N LEU A 150 11.15 1.44 19.24
CA LEU A 150 9.75 1.77 19.15
C LEU A 150 9.00 1.18 20.36
N LYS A 151 7.94 1.87 20.79
CA LYS A 151 7.11 1.43 21.90
C LYS A 151 5.67 1.87 21.74
N ALA A 152 4.74 1.04 22.18
CA ALA A 152 3.40 1.48 22.55
C ALA A 152 3.41 1.86 24.03
N THR A 153 2.51 2.74 24.43
CA THR A 153 2.42 3.26 25.81
C THR A 153 1.07 2.96 26.46
N ALA A 154 0.10 2.53 25.66
CA ALA A 154 -1.23 2.15 26.11
C ALA A 154 -1.80 1.01 25.27
N GLN A 155 -2.75 0.29 25.86
CA GLN A 155 -3.61 -0.65 25.15
C GLN A 155 -4.57 0.11 24.21
N ALA A 156 -5.05 -0.54 23.16
CA ALA A 156 -5.96 0.03 22.19
C ALA A 156 -5.40 1.32 21.54
N GLN A 157 -4.12 1.33 21.24
CA GLN A 157 -3.42 2.49 20.69
C GLN A 157 -2.93 2.20 19.27
N TRP A 158 -3.20 3.13 18.36
CA TRP A 158 -2.47 3.20 17.09
C TRP A 158 -1.09 3.83 17.30
N VAL A 159 -0.05 3.13 16.85
CA VAL A 159 1.30 3.68 16.77
C VAL A 159 1.70 3.73 15.30
N LYS A 160 1.86 4.95 14.78
CA LYS A 160 2.32 5.19 13.41
C LYS A 160 3.84 5.38 13.39
N THR A 161 4.52 4.59 12.58
CA THR A 161 5.94 4.74 12.26
C THR A 161 6.09 5.17 10.81
N THR A 162 6.51 6.40 10.58
CA THR A 162 6.76 6.95 9.24
C THR A 162 8.25 6.85 8.92
N PHE A 163 8.58 6.58 7.67
CA PHE A 163 9.94 6.55 7.17
C PHE A 163 10.23 7.86 6.41
N ASP A 164 11.34 8.52 6.76
CA ASP A 164 11.74 9.79 6.12
C ASP A 164 12.02 9.61 4.62
N THR A 165 12.54 8.43 4.27
CA THR A 165 12.64 7.95 2.88
C THR A 165 11.88 6.65 2.78
N PRO A 166 10.94 6.51 1.82
CA PRO A 166 10.22 5.26 1.62
C PRO A 166 11.17 4.09 1.38
N ILE A 167 10.85 2.95 1.98
CA ILE A 167 11.70 1.75 1.97
C ILE A 167 11.22 0.79 0.90
N LYS A 168 12.14 0.33 0.06
CA LYS A 168 11.89 -0.73 -0.92
C LYS A 168 12.21 -2.07 -0.29
N THR A 169 11.26 -2.99 -0.31
CA THR A 169 11.43 -4.32 0.26
C THR A 169 10.35 -5.28 -0.22
N ARG A 170 10.63 -6.57 -0.17
CA ARG A 170 9.62 -7.62 -0.35
C ARG A 170 9.09 -8.16 0.97
N HIS A 171 9.86 -8.06 2.04
CA HIS A 171 9.46 -8.57 3.35
C HIS A 171 9.63 -7.50 4.43
N ILE A 172 8.63 -7.35 5.27
CA ILE A 172 8.67 -6.45 6.44
C ILE A 172 8.13 -7.16 7.66
N ARG A 173 8.71 -6.89 8.83
CA ARG A 173 8.15 -7.40 10.08
C ARG A 173 8.24 -6.38 11.22
N MET A 174 7.33 -6.51 12.15
CA MET A 174 7.46 -6.03 13.51
C MET A 174 8.06 -7.16 14.36
N ILE A 175 9.05 -6.84 15.19
CA ILE A 175 9.62 -7.76 16.17
C ILE A 175 9.67 -7.10 17.54
N ALA A 176 9.01 -7.70 18.53
CA ALA A 176 8.93 -7.23 19.90
C ALA A 176 9.79 -8.05 20.83
N THR A 177 10.52 -7.37 21.72
CA THR A 177 11.38 -8.00 22.73
C THR A 177 10.80 -7.90 24.14
N THR A 178 9.96 -6.91 24.40
CA THR A 178 9.25 -6.76 25.68
C THR A 178 7.80 -6.37 25.48
N LYS A 179 6.96 -6.78 26.42
CA LYS A 179 5.53 -6.52 26.40
C LYS A 179 5.01 -5.99 27.75
N SER A 180 3.86 -5.33 27.72
CA SER A 180 3.28 -4.62 28.86
C SER A 180 2.76 -5.52 29.98
N GLN A 181 2.42 -6.77 29.67
CA GLN A 181 1.79 -7.71 30.61
C GLN A 181 2.26 -9.13 30.33
N SER A 182 1.95 -10.06 31.24
CA SER A 182 2.29 -11.49 31.11
C SER A 182 1.43 -12.25 30.07
N TRP A 183 0.33 -11.65 29.61
CA TRP A 183 -0.56 -12.26 28.62
C TRP A 183 0.07 -12.28 27.22
N SER A 184 -0.59 -12.95 26.27
CA SER A 184 -0.17 -12.98 24.87
C SER A 184 -0.07 -11.59 24.29
N LEU A 185 1.05 -11.27 23.62
CA LEU A 185 1.17 -10.05 22.84
C LEU A 185 0.07 -10.03 21.77
N SER A 186 -0.66 -8.94 21.63
CA SER A 186 -1.75 -8.87 20.67
C SER A 186 -1.66 -7.63 19.75
N VAL A 187 -1.87 -7.86 18.48
CA VAL A 187 -1.97 -6.86 17.43
C VAL A 187 -3.35 -6.99 16.80
N TRP A 188 -4.14 -5.93 16.87
CA TRP A 188 -5.43 -5.88 16.20
C TRP A 188 -5.25 -5.71 14.69
N GLU A 189 -4.33 -4.84 14.30
CA GLU A 189 -4.04 -4.58 12.90
C GLU A 189 -2.60 -4.07 12.73
N MET A 190 -1.92 -4.48 11.67
CA MET A 190 -0.67 -3.87 11.24
C MET A 190 -0.80 -3.44 9.77
N ARG A 191 -1.08 -2.16 9.54
CA ARG A 191 -1.18 -1.58 8.21
C ARG A 191 0.20 -1.19 7.70
N THR A 192 0.49 -1.59 6.47
CA THR A 192 1.73 -1.22 5.78
C THR A 192 1.34 -0.33 4.60
N MET A 193 1.58 0.97 4.75
CA MET A 193 1.17 1.97 3.77
C MET A 193 2.24 2.17 2.72
N GLY A 194 1.88 1.99 1.47
CA GLY A 194 2.84 2.09 0.38
C GLY A 194 2.24 1.82 -0.99
N THR A 195 3.13 1.54 -1.93
CA THR A 195 2.79 1.16 -3.30
C THR A 195 3.54 -0.12 -3.65
N ILE A 196 3.00 -0.92 -4.56
CA ILE A 196 3.66 -2.12 -5.05
C ILE A 196 3.90 -1.99 -6.55
N SER A 197 5.10 -2.29 -6.98
CA SER A 197 5.41 -2.36 -8.41
C SER A 197 4.79 -3.63 -8.97
N GLN A 198 3.80 -3.49 -9.82
CA GLN A 198 3.29 -4.62 -10.60
C GLN A 198 4.32 -4.91 -11.69
N SER A 199 4.99 -6.06 -11.62
CA SER A 199 5.73 -6.55 -12.79
C SER A 199 4.74 -6.72 -13.95
N PRO A 200 5.03 -6.22 -15.14
CA PRO A 200 4.16 -6.47 -16.29
C PRO A 200 3.99 -7.98 -16.47
N PRO A 201 2.81 -8.46 -16.85
CA PRO A 201 2.57 -9.88 -17.08
C PRO A 201 3.59 -10.38 -18.12
N THR A 202 4.37 -11.39 -17.76
CA THR A 202 5.23 -12.13 -18.70
C THR A 202 4.34 -12.74 -19.77
N ARG A 203 4.51 -12.29 -21.01
CA ARG A 203 3.86 -12.89 -22.20
C ARG A 203 4.52 -14.21 -22.53
#